data_6207d54f1dfcac8d69dadd301797df70
#
_entry.id   6207d54f1dfcac8d69dadd301797df70
#
_cell.length_a   1.000
_cell.length_b   1.000
_cell.length_c   1.000
_cell.angle_alpha   90.00
_cell.angle_beta   90.00
_cell.angle_gamma   90.00
#
_symmetry.space_group_name_H-M   'P 1'
#
loop_
_entity.id
_entity.type
_entity.pdbx_description
1 polymer ?
#
loop_
_entity_poly.entity_id
_entity_poly.type
_entity_poly.pdbx_seq_one_letter_code
_entity_poly.pdbx_strand_id
1 'polypeptide(L)'
;MFKNLRLLGFFHFFFIGEFMSHYFRNDPNLISEETTYQVEMFDQKFTFLSDKGVFSKDHLDTGSYALIANLDIPTHAKILLDVGSGIGVIGIILKKVHPNLDVTQIDINTRALELNIKNNKLNQVETTVYESNLFSHVDKTFDCIVSNPPIRTGKATIYNLYKDAYKHLNTYGQL
;
A
#
# COMPACT_ATOMS: atom_id res chain seq x y z
N MET A 1 -19.76 19.56 -8.18
CA MET A 1 -18.92 19.33 -6.98
C MET A 1 -17.76 18.45 -7.42
N PHE A 2 -16.59 19.05 -7.66
CA PHE A 2 -15.47 18.34 -8.28
C PHE A 2 -14.62 17.65 -7.20
N LYS A 3 -14.53 16.32 -7.26
CA LYS A 3 -13.52 15.55 -6.55
C LYS A 3 -12.24 15.68 -7.36
N ASN A 4 -11.16 16.15 -6.75
CA ASN A 4 -9.88 16.30 -7.44
C ASN A 4 -9.23 14.91 -7.64
N LEU A 5 -9.29 14.39 -8.86
CA LEU A 5 -8.55 13.21 -9.27
C LEU A 5 -7.15 13.68 -9.72
N ARG A 6 -6.17 13.66 -8.82
CA ARG A 6 -4.76 13.80 -9.20
C ARG A 6 -4.21 12.41 -9.50
N LEU A 7 -4.18 12.06 -10.79
CA LEU A 7 -3.44 10.89 -11.28
C LEU A 7 -1.94 11.23 -11.23
N LEU A 8 -1.26 10.85 -10.16
CA LEU A 8 0.21 10.78 -10.17
C LEU A 8 0.59 9.49 -10.90
N GLY A 9 0.77 9.66 -12.22
CA GLY A 9 1.01 8.58 -13.13
C GLY A 9 2.47 8.22 -13.33
N PHE A 10 2.64 6.98 -13.71
CA PHE A 10 3.61 6.39 -14.63
C PHE A 10 5.10 6.50 -14.36
N PHE A 11 5.71 5.34 -14.21
CA PHE A 11 6.79 4.75 -15.01
C PHE A 11 7.45 3.60 -14.25
N HIS A 12 7.49 2.39 -14.66
CA HIS A 12 8.52 1.75 -15.43
C HIS A 12 8.21 0.28 -15.71
N PHE A 13 8.44 -0.10 -16.93
CA PHE A 13 8.39 -1.46 -17.48
C PHE A 13 9.62 -2.27 -17.10
N PHE A 14 9.52 -3.50 -16.67
CA PHE A 14 10.15 -4.70 -17.19
C PHE A 14 10.26 -5.85 -16.17
N PHE A 15 9.89 -7.04 -16.64
CA PHE A 15 10.11 -8.39 -16.08
C PHE A 15 9.41 -8.77 -14.77
N ILE A 16 8.48 -9.72 -14.90
CA ILE A 16 8.28 -10.92 -14.06
C ILE A 16 6.84 -11.44 -14.29
N GLY A 17 6.66 -12.30 -15.31
CA GLY A 17 5.34 -12.95 -15.61
C GLY A 17 4.96 -14.08 -14.65
N GLU A 18 5.92 -14.78 -14.06
CA GLU A 18 5.68 -15.92 -13.17
C GLU A 18 5.50 -15.54 -11.70
N PHE A 19 6.13 -14.47 -11.24
CA PHE A 19 6.10 -14.05 -9.83
C PHE A 19 4.71 -13.59 -9.35
N MET A 20 3.88 -13.07 -10.26
CA MET A 20 2.56 -12.52 -9.92
C MET A 20 1.50 -13.60 -9.60
N SER A 21 1.63 -14.82 -10.15
CA SER A 21 0.67 -15.88 -9.83
C SER A 21 0.82 -16.38 -8.38
N HIS A 22 2.02 -16.26 -7.82
CA HIS A 22 2.30 -16.65 -6.43
C HIS A 22 1.87 -15.57 -5.42
N TYR A 23 1.93 -14.28 -5.79
CA TYR A 23 1.52 -13.20 -4.89
C TYR A 23 0.04 -13.27 -4.50
N PHE A 24 -0.84 -13.57 -5.47
CA PHE A 24 -2.29 -13.70 -5.25
C PHE A 24 -2.73 -15.08 -4.75
N ARG A 25 -1.82 -16.05 -4.68
CA ARG A 25 -2.07 -17.36 -4.10
C ARG A 25 -1.35 -17.41 -2.77
N ASN A 26 -2.11 -17.42 -1.68
CA ASN A 26 -1.59 -17.74 -0.35
C ASN A 26 -1.11 -19.19 -0.37
N ASP A 27 0.11 -19.46 -0.89
CA ASP A 27 0.67 -20.79 -0.96
C ASP A 27 1.22 -21.17 0.43
N PRO A 28 0.58 -22.09 1.15
CA PRO A 28 1.01 -22.49 2.49
C PRO A 28 2.33 -23.29 2.47
N ASN A 29 2.76 -23.79 1.31
CA ASN A 29 3.98 -24.59 1.16
C ASN A 29 5.20 -23.74 0.82
N LEU A 30 5.05 -22.44 0.58
CA LEU A 30 6.18 -21.59 0.30
C LEU A 30 7.05 -21.42 1.56
N ILE A 31 8.27 -21.94 1.51
CA ILE A 31 9.23 -21.84 2.62
C ILE A 31 9.54 -20.37 2.86
N SER A 32 9.35 -19.93 4.11
CA SER A 32 9.66 -18.57 4.55
C SER A 32 11.17 -18.34 4.54
N GLU A 33 11.58 -17.20 4.01
CA GLU A 33 12.97 -16.71 4.05
C GLU A 33 12.91 -15.21 4.31
N GLU A 34 12.69 -14.89 5.59
CA GLU A 34 12.56 -13.51 6.04
C GLU A 34 13.90 -12.77 5.83
N THR A 35 13.84 -11.61 5.25
CA THR A 35 14.96 -10.69 5.03
C THR A 35 14.58 -9.31 5.54
N THR A 36 15.56 -8.47 5.84
CA THR A 36 15.32 -7.08 6.24
C THR A 36 16.03 -6.12 5.30
N TYR A 37 15.40 -4.97 5.05
CA TYR A 37 16.03 -3.85 4.38
C TYR A 37 15.67 -2.52 5.04
N GLN A 38 16.45 -1.50 4.76
CA GLN A 38 16.24 -0.17 5.30
C GLN A 38 15.87 0.83 4.20
N VAL A 39 15.02 1.79 4.57
CA VAL A 39 14.62 2.92 3.73
C VAL A 39 14.91 4.20 4.49
N GLU A 40 15.53 5.17 3.84
CA GLU A 40 15.69 6.54 4.34
C GLU A 40 14.78 7.48 3.55
N MET A 41 13.85 8.13 4.23
CA MET A 41 12.92 9.10 3.65
C MET A 41 12.54 10.14 4.70
N PHE A 42 12.38 11.41 4.28
CA PHE A 42 11.98 12.51 5.17
C PHE A 42 12.88 12.62 6.44
N ASP A 43 14.19 12.45 6.25
CA ASP A 43 15.19 12.45 7.32
C ASP A 43 14.96 11.41 8.42
N GLN A 44 14.20 10.35 8.10
CA GLN A 44 13.91 9.24 9.01
C GLN A 44 14.36 7.91 8.40
N LYS A 45 14.73 6.97 9.28
CA LYS A 45 15.07 5.59 8.91
C LYS A 45 13.92 4.66 9.25
N PHE A 46 13.60 3.79 8.29
CA PHE A 46 12.59 2.76 8.40
C PHE A 46 13.24 1.40 8.17
N THR A 47 12.82 0.40 8.92
CA THR A 47 13.26 -0.99 8.74
C THR A 47 12.06 -1.85 8.36
N PHE A 48 12.18 -2.59 7.28
CA PHE A 48 11.13 -3.48 6.80
C PHE A 48 11.61 -4.92 6.77
N LEU A 49 10.81 -5.78 7.36
CA LEU A 49 10.88 -7.23 7.23
C LEU A 49 10.11 -7.64 5.98
N SER A 50 10.71 -8.48 5.17
CA SER A 50 10.14 -9.00 3.93
C SER A 50 10.38 -10.49 3.82
N ASP A 51 9.72 -11.16 2.85
CA ASP A 51 9.84 -12.61 2.67
C ASP A 51 9.71 -13.00 1.20
N LYS A 52 9.99 -14.27 0.89
CA LYS A 52 9.61 -14.88 -0.38
C LYS A 52 8.08 -14.89 -0.51
N GLY A 53 7.59 -14.58 -1.72
CA GLY A 53 6.13 -14.52 -2.00
C GLY A 53 5.46 -13.20 -1.70
N VAL A 54 6.20 -12.15 -1.29
CA VAL A 54 5.71 -10.79 -1.21
C VAL A 54 6.38 -9.88 -2.23
N PHE A 55 5.70 -8.78 -2.58
CA PHE A 55 6.23 -7.79 -3.52
C PHE A 55 7.37 -6.99 -2.88
N SER A 56 8.38 -6.61 -3.68
CA SER A 56 9.52 -5.78 -3.25
C SER A 56 10.33 -6.40 -2.10
N LYS A 57 10.93 -7.56 -2.37
CA LYS A 57 11.57 -8.42 -1.38
C LYS A 57 12.73 -7.77 -0.60
N ASP A 58 13.53 -6.91 -1.22
CA ASP A 58 14.85 -6.46 -0.73
C ASP A 58 15.10 -4.95 -0.83
N HIS A 59 14.13 -4.18 -1.34
CA HIS A 59 14.23 -2.72 -1.44
C HIS A 59 12.85 -2.08 -1.62
N LEU A 60 12.75 -0.79 -1.37
CA LEU A 60 11.57 0.00 -1.72
C LEU A 60 11.50 0.13 -3.24
N ASP A 61 10.41 -0.34 -3.84
CA ASP A 61 10.22 -0.21 -5.28
C ASP A 61 10.03 1.26 -5.72
N THR A 62 10.42 1.54 -6.97
CA THR A 62 10.41 2.88 -7.52
C THR A 62 9.01 3.51 -7.54
N GLY A 63 7.96 2.71 -7.73
CA GLY A 63 6.57 3.18 -7.74
C GLY A 63 6.12 3.66 -6.37
N SER A 64 6.35 2.87 -5.33
CA SER A 64 6.06 3.23 -3.94
C SER A 64 6.89 4.45 -3.50
N TYR A 65 8.20 4.49 -3.86
CA TYR A 65 9.05 5.64 -3.58
C TYR A 65 8.49 6.92 -4.22
N ALA A 66 8.19 6.86 -5.53
CA ALA A 66 7.68 8.01 -6.25
C ALA A 66 6.31 8.48 -5.73
N LEU A 67 5.44 7.53 -5.36
CA LEU A 67 4.13 7.83 -4.77
C LEU A 67 4.32 8.57 -3.44
N ILE A 68 5.09 8.03 -2.51
CA ILE A 68 5.31 8.62 -1.18
C ILE A 68 5.98 9.99 -1.29
N ALA A 69 7.01 10.12 -2.15
CA ALA A 69 7.79 11.35 -2.30
C ALA A 69 7.00 12.52 -2.91
N ASN A 70 5.93 12.22 -3.68
CA ASN A 70 5.13 13.23 -4.39
C ASN A 70 3.69 13.32 -3.89
N LEU A 71 3.32 12.56 -2.87
CA LEU A 71 1.99 12.60 -2.30
C LEU A 71 1.81 13.89 -1.49
N ASP A 72 0.83 14.70 -1.91
CA ASP A 72 0.40 15.88 -1.16
C ASP A 72 -0.86 15.52 -0.36
N ILE A 73 -0.68 15.17 0.91
CA ILE A 73 -1.80 14.85 1.79
C ILE A 73 -2.53 16.14 2.16
N PRO A 74 -3.84 16.24 1.91
CA PRO A 74 -4.60 17.41 2.28
C PRO A 74 -4.47 17.74 3.77
N THR A 75 -4.29 18.98 4.13
CA THR A 75 -4.11 19.42 5.53
C THR A 75 -5.30 19.08 6.43
N HIS A 76 -6.47 18.89 5.85
CA HIS A 76 -7.70 18.48 6.56
C HIS A 76 -7.85 16.95 6.67
N ALA A 77 -7.02 16.16 5.97
CA ALA A 77 -7.13 14.71 5.97
C ALA A 77 -6.84 14.15 7.36
N LYS A 78 -7.69 13.25 7.82
CA LYS A 78 -7.58 12.53 9.09
C LYS A 78 -7.47 11.02 8.91
N ILE A 79 -8.10 10.50 7.86
CA ILE A 79 -8.19 9.06 7.60
C ILE A 79 -7.67 8.73 6.21
N LEU A 80 -6.75 7.77 6.16
CA LEU A 80 -6.10 7.32 4.93
C LEU A 80 -6.28 5.81 4.76
N LEU A 81 -6.53 5.37 3.53
CA LEU A 81 -6.54 3.97 3.14
C LEU A 81 -5.39 3.68 2.17
N ASP A 82 -4.59 2.66 2.48
CA ASP A 82 -3.57 2.07 1.62
C ASP A 82 -4.11 0.75 1.05
N VAL A 83 -4.43 0.73 -0.26
CA VAL A 83 -5.04 -0.42 -0.95
C VAL A 83 -3.96 -1.23 -1.67
N GLY A 84 -3.87 -2.52 -1.35
CA GLY A 84 -2.78 -3.37 -1.81
C GLY A 84 -1.49 -3.02 -1.07
N SER A 85 -1.59 -2.88 0.25
CA SER A 85 -0.52 -2.37 1.10
C SER A 85 0.72 -3.26 1.16
N GLY A 86 0.61 -4.53 0.75
CA GLY A 86 1.68 -5.50 0.88
C GLY A 86 2.21 -5.58 2.31
N ILE A 87 3.51 -5.47 2.47
CA ILE A 87 4.20 -5.49 3.77
C ILE A 87 4.10 -4.15 4.54
N GLY A 88 3.31 -3.20 4.03
CA GLY A 88 2.93 -1.97 4.72
C GLY A 88 3.81 -0.75 4.48
N VAL A 89 4.68 -0.76 3.49
CA VAL A 89 5.70 0.30 3.32
C VAL A 89 5.08 1.69 3.20
N ILE A 90 4.08 1.87 2.33
CA ILE A 90 3.45 3.18 2.09
C ILE A 90 2.75 3.66 3.36
N GLY A 91 1.84 2.87 3.90
CA GLY A 91 1.04 3.25 5.07
C GLY A 91 1.90 3.51 6.32
N ILE A 92 2.95 2.71 6.56
CA ILE A 92 3.87 2.88 7.69
C ILE A 92 4.67 4.18 7.58
N ILE A 93 5.25 4.47 6.41
CA ILE A 93 6.00 5.71 6.20
C ILE A 93 5.08 6.91 6.37
N LEU A 94 3.90 6.88 5.73
CA LEU A 94 2.93 7.98 5.84
C LEU A 94 2.45 8.19 7.28
N LYS A 95 2.17 7.11 8.03
CA LYS A 95 1.80 7.20 9.45
C LYS A 95 2.89 7.81 10.31
N LYS A 96 4.16 7.45 10.05
CA LYS A 96 5.30 7.97 10.81
C LYS A 96 5.53 9.47 10.56
N VAL A 97 5.39 9.89 9.29
CA VAL A 97 5.57 11.30 8.88
C VAL A 97 4.36 12.16 9.28
N HIS A 98 3.16 11.56 9.25
CA HIS A 98 1.90 12.22 9.61
C HIS A 98 1.23 11.51 10.80
N PRO A 99 1.73 11.68 12.03
CA PRO A 99 1.29 10.89 13.19
C PRO A 99 -0.19 11.07 13.54
N ASN A 100 -0.82 12.16 13.10
CA ASN A 100 -2.24 12.43 13.33
C ASN A 100 -3.17 11.72 12.32
N LEU A 101 -2.64 11.08 11.27
CA LEU A 101 -3.44 10.28 10.35
C LEU A 101 -3.84 8.96 11.01
N ASP A 102 -5.11 8.60 10.87
CA ASP A 102 -5.58 7.24 11.09
C ASP A 102 -5.41 6.46 9.77
N VAL A 103 -4.45 5.55 9.74
CA VAL A 103 -4.07 4.79 8.54
C VAL A 103 -4.65 3.39 8.61
N THR A 104 -5.42 3.04 7.58
CA THR A 104 -5.90 1.68 7.33
C THR A 104 -5.14 1.09 6.15
N GLN A 105 -4.69 -0.14 6.28
CA GLN A 105 -3.92 -0.87 5.27
C GLN A 105 -4.61 -2.19 4.94
N ILE A 106 -4.87 -2.44 3.68
CA ILE A 106 -5.56 -3.65 3.23
C ILE A 106 -4.79 -4.34 2.11
N ASP A 107 -4.78 -5.66 2.14
CA ASP A 107 -4.23 -6.50 1.07
C ASP A 107 -5.00 -7.83 1.02
N ILE A 108 -4.91 -8.55 -0.08
CA ILE A 108 -5.45 -9.91 -0.24
C ILE A 108 -4.44 -10.97 0.22
N ASN A 109 -3.15 -10.62 0.27
CA ASN A 109 -2.08 -11.53 0.63
C ASN A 109 -1.90 -11.57 2.15
N THR A 110 -2.37 -12.64 2.80
CA THR A 110 -2.31 -12.79 4.26
C THR A 110 -0.88 -12.82 4.80
N ARG A 111 0.07 -13.43 4.07
CA ARG A 111 1.50 -13.43 4.43
C ARG A 111 2.07 -12.01 4.45
N ALA A 112 1.71 -11.19 3.47
CA ALA A 112 2.12 -9.79 3.42
C ALA A 112 1.53 -9.00 4.60
N LEU A 113 0.28 -9.25 4.98
CA LEU A 113 -0.36 -8.61 6.13
C LEU A 113 0.29 -9.01 7.47
N GLU A 114 0.72 -10.26 7.63
CA GLU A 114 1.48 -10.68 8.82
C GLU A 114 2.80 -9.91 8.93
N LEU A 115 3.51 -9.74 7.82
CA LEU A 115 4.72 -8.92 7.78
C LEU A 115 4.41 -7.43 8.02
N ASN A 116 3.32 -6.91 7.48
CA ASN A 116 2.86 -5.55 7.72
C ASN A 116 2.67 -5.28 9.22
N ILE A 117 2.00 -6.18 9.95
CA ILE A 117 1.82 -6.07 11.41
C ILE A 117 3.19 -6.08 12.15
N LYS A 118 4.13 -6.92 11.72
CA LYS A 118 5.49 -6.93 12.28
C LYS A 118 6.21 -5.61 11.97
N ASN A 119 6.08 -5.10 10.76
CA ASN A 119 6.72 -3.85 10.30
C ASN A 119 6.16 -2.61 11.01
N ASN A 120 4.87 -2.58 11.32
CA ASN A 120 4.28 -1.55 12.17
C ASN A 120 5.02 -1.47 13.52
N LYS A 121 5.24 -2.62 14.17
CA LYS A 121 5.95 -2.71 15.45
C LYS A 121 7.42 -2.28 15.32
N LEU A 122 8.13 -2.74 14.28
CA LEU A 122 9.53 -2.38 14.03
C LEU A 122 9.70 -0.88 13.86
N ASN A 123 8.77 -0.21 13.21
CA ASN A 123 8.82 1.23 12.96
C ASN A 123 8.10 2.06 14.02
N GLN A 124 7.58 1.43 15.09
CA GLN A 124 6.90 2.11 16.20
C GLN A 124 5.73 2.97 15.74
N VAL A 125 4.91 2.44 14.84
CA VAL A 125 3.67 3.05 14.39
C VAL A 125 2.50 2.10 14.63
N GLU A 126 1.29 2.65 14.67
CA GLU A 126 0.06 1.90 14.80
C GLU A 126 -0.87 2.22 13.62
N THR A 127 -1.23 1.19 12.86
CA THR A 127 -2.18 1.27 11.75
C THR A 127 -3.18 0.14 11.87
N THR A 128 -4.37 0.30 11.27
CA THR A 128 -5.34 -0.79 11.14
C THR A 128 -4.98 -1.65 9.94
N VAL A 129 -4.77 -2.96 10.14
CA VAL A 129 -4.37 -3.89 9.07
C VAL A 129 -5.35 -5.05 8.99
N TYR A 130 -5.93 -5.30 7.80
CA TYR A 130 -6.81 -6.45 7.59
C TYR A 130 -6.88 -6.91 6.13
N GLU A 131 -7.35 -8.16 5.94
CA GLU A 131 -7.52 -8.77 4.64
C GLU A 131 -8.72 -8.18 3.89
N SER A 132 -8.48 -7.78 2.63
CA SER A 132 -9.55 -7.38 1.72
C SER A 132 -9.12 -7.57 0.27
N ASN A 133 -10.01 -8.12 -0.54
CA ASN A 133 -9.86 -8.09 -2.00
C ASN A 133 -10.35 -6.74 -2.51
N LEU A 134 -9.40 -5.83 -2.76
CA LEU A 134 -9.69 -4.42 -3.01
C LEU A 134 -10.64 -3.86 -1.92
N PHE A 135 -11.81 -3.37 -2.28
CA PHE A 135 -12.76 -2.74 -1.35
C PHE A 135 -13.84 -3.69 -0.80
N SER A 136 -13.71 -5.02 -0.99
CA SER A 136 -14.78 -5.97 -0.62
C SER A 136 -15.14 -5.97 0.88
N HIS A 137 -14.20 -5.63 1.76
CA HIS A 137 -14.41 -5.56 3.21
C HIS A 137 -14.25 -4.13 3.75
N VAL A 138 -14.37 -3.12 2.88
CA VAL A 138 -14.27 -1.71 3.25
C VAL A 138 -15.66 -1.11 3.32
N ASP A 139 -16.09 -0.72 4.51
CA ASP A 139 -17.44 -0.20 4.79
C ASP A 139 -17.47 1.31 5.09
N LYS A 140 -16.30 1.95 5.18
CA LYS A 140 -16.14 3.38 5.48
C LYS A 140 -15.55 4.16 4.33
N THR A 141 -15.60 5.48 4.44
CA THR A 141 -14.99 6.42 3.47
C THR A 141 -13.73 7.05 4.04
N PHE A 142 -12.87 7.61 3.17
CA PHE A 142 -11.55 8.12 3.52
C PHE A 142 -11.31 9.51 2.93
N ASP A 143 -10.44 10.28 3.58
CA ASP A 143 -10.01 11.58 3.07
C ASP A 143 -8.90 11.43 2.03
N CYS A 144 -8.10 10.37 2.15
CA CYS A 144 -7.07 10.04 1.20
C CYS A 144 -7.06 8.52 0.96
N ILE A 145 -6.97 8.11 -0.29
CA ILE A 145 -6.78 6.71 -0.68
C ILE A 145 -5.50 6.65 -1.50
N VAL A 146 -4.61 5.74 -1.16
CA VAL A 146 -3.36 5.50 -1.91
C VAL A 146 -3.31 4.05 -2.36
N SER A 147 -2.68 3.81 -3.50
CA SER A 147 -2.42 2.46 -3.99
C SER A 147 -1.27 2.47 -4.98
N ASN A 148 -0.38 1.50 -4.87
CA ASN A 148 0.60 1.17 -5.90
C ASN A 148 0.28 -0.22 -6.47
N PRO A 149 -0.77 -0.34 -7.28
CA PRO A 149 -1.23 -1.64 -7.76
C PRO A 149 -0.20 -2.23 -8.73
N PRO A 150 0.01 -3.56 -8.70
CA PRO A 150 0.85 -4.21 -9.69
C PRO A 150 0.24 -4.02 -11.08
N ILE A 151 0.99 -3.35 -11.97
CA ILE A 151 0.55 -2.94 -13.32
C ILE A 151 0.05 -4.13 -14.17
N ARG A 152 0.45 -5.36 -13.84
CA ARG A 152 0.12 -6.58 -14.56
C ARG A 152 -1.20 -7.25 -14.16
N THR A 153 -1.93 -6.71 -13.20
CA THR A 153 -3.27 -7.23 -12.84
C THR A 153 -4.33 -7.04 -13.93
N GLY A 154 -3.96 -6.34 -14.99
CA GLY A 154 -4.82 -6.05 -16.13
C GLY A 154 -5.61 -4.76 -15.96
N LYS A 155 -5.95 -4.14 -17.09
CA LYS A 155 -6.68 -2.86 -17.15
C LYS A 155 -8.00 -2.88 -16.39
N ALA A 156 -8.70 -4.03 -16.41
CA ALA A 156 -9.99 -4.18 -15.73
C ALA A 156 -9.87 -4.04 -14.22
N THR A 157 -8.85 -4.64 -13.60
CA THR A 157 -8.60 -4.56 -12.16
C THR A 157 -8.26 -3.13 -11.74
N ILE A 158 -7.40 -2.45 -12.50
CA ILE A 158 -7.04 -1.05 -12.24
C ILE A 158 -8.27 -0.13 -12.38
N TYR A 159 -9.09 -0.36 -13.40
CA TYR A 159 -10.33 0.40 -13.59
C TYR A 159 -11.31 0.21 -12.42
N ASN A 160 -11.48 -1.03 -11.97
CA ASN A 160 -12.34 -1.34 -10.82
C ASN A 160 -11.81 -0.71 -9.53
N LEU A 161 -10.48 -0.76 -9.32
CA LEU A 161 -9.84 -0.10 -8.19
C LEU A 161 -10.20 1.40 -8.15
N TYR A 162 -10.02 2.13 -9.25
CA TYR A 162 -10.34 3.56 -9.31
C TYR A 162 -11.83 3.85 -9.13
N LYS A 163 -12.69 3.03 -9.74
CA LYS A 163 -14.14 3.17 -9.62
C LYS A 163 -14.61 2.99 -8.18
N ASP A 164 -14.06 1.99 -7.49
CA ASP A 164 -14.45 1.70 -6.12
C ASP A 164 -13.78 2.67 -5.13
N ALA A 165 -12.52 3.07 -5.36
CA ALA A 165 -11.88 4.13 -4.59
C ALA A 165 -12.71 5.43 -4.62
N TYR A 166 -13.21 5.81 -5.79
CA TYR A 166 -14.08 7.00 -5.91
C TYR A 166 -15.33 6.95 -5.01
N LYS A 167 -15.93 5.77 -4.84
CA LYS A 167 -17.11 5.59 -3.96
C LYS A 167 -16.74 5.73 -2.48
N HIS A 168 -15.50 5.36 -2.13
CA HIS A 168 -14.99 5.37 -0.76
C HIS A 168 -14.25 6.66 -0.40
N LEU A 169 -14.25 7.68 -1.26
CA LEU A 169 -13.70 8.99 -0.94
C LEU A 169 -14.74 9.88 -0.26
N ASN A 170 -14.33 10.55 0.81
CA ASN A 170 -15.07 11.64 1.40
C ASN A 170 -15.19 12.81 0.42
N THR A 171 -16.07 13.78 0.72
CA THR A 171 -16.13 15.04 -0.02
C THR A 171 -14.77 15.75 0.10
N TYR A 172 -14.20 16.17 -1.04
CA TYR A 172 -12.84 16.71 -1.18
C TYR A 172 -11.70 15.71 -0.91
N GLY A 173 -12.00 14.41 -0.80
CA GLY A 173 -10.98 13.37 -0.69
C GLY A 173 -10.12 13.23 -1.96
N GLN A 174 -8.92 12.68 -1.81
CA GLN A 174 -7.92 12.47 -2.88
C GLN A 174 -7.62 10.98 -3.08
N LEU A 175 -7.32 10.60 -4.33
CA LEU A 175 -6.82 9.32 -4.75
C LEU A 175 -5.50 9.51 -5.51
#